data_53ee3730fad5e135f1bcfa30b364f2c7
#
_entry.id   53ee3730fad5e135f1bcfa30b364f2c7
#
_cell.length_a   1.000
_cell.length_b   1.000
_cell.length_c   1.000
_cell.angle_alpha   90.00
_cell.angle_beta   90.00
_cell.angle_gamma   90.00
#
_symmetry.space_group_name_H-M   'P 1'
#
loop_
_entity.id
_entity.type
_entity.pdbx_description
1 polymer ?
#
loop_
_entity_poly.entity_id
_entity_poly.type
_entity_poly.pdbx_seq_one_letter_code
_entity_poly.pdbx_strand_id
1 'polypeptide(L)'
;MTTDKFNALVHELTSHAQETMNAKGPEYTMQDKDVLNNFKATAKKLGVDPLVIWYAYFDKQVSSVAAHVGNHDLNKAEPMISRFGDIINYAKLGYALFVDRDKMG
;
A
#
# COMPACT_ATOMS: atom_id res chain seq x y z
N MET A 1 -9.46 -15.64 20.32
CA MET A 1 -8.84 -14.31 20.53
C MET A 1 -9.86 -13.37 21.17
N THR A 2 -9.46 -12.67 22.21
CA THR A 2 -10.35 -11.69 22.88
C THR A 2 -10.44 -10.41 22.06
N THR A 3 -11.48 -9.60 22.31
CA THR A 3 -11.64 -8.29 21.69
C THR A 3 -10.46 -7.38 22.03
N ASP A 4 -10.01 -7.39 23.30
CA ASP A 4 -8.87 -6.57 23.71
C ASP A 4 -7.59 -6.95 22.96
N LYS A 5 -7.35 -8.24 22.79
CA LYS A 5 -6.18 -8.72 22.04
C LYS A 5 -6.28 -8.32 20.57
N PHE A 6 -7.46 -8.45 19.97
CA PHE A 6 -7.69 -8.03 18.58
C PHE A 6 -7.41 -6.53 18.42
N ASN A 7 -7.94 -5.70 19.32
CA ASN A 7 -7.74 -4.26 19.24
C ASN A 7 -6.26 -3.87 19.39
N ALA A 8 -5.53 -4.57 20.25
CA ALA A 8 -4.09 -4.35 20.42
C ALA A 8 -3.33 -4.68 19.13
N LEU A 9 -3.69 -5.78 18.47
CA LEU A 9 -3.06 -6.17 17.20
C LEU A 9 -3.36 -5.18 16.09
N VAL A 10 -4.60 -4.68 16.02
CA VAL A 10 -5.00 -3.66 15.03
C VAL A 10 -4.21 -2.37 15.25
N HIS A 11 -4.05 -1.95 16.50
CA HIS A 11 -3.26 -0.75 16.82
C HIS A 11 -1.80 -0.92 16.40
N GLU A 12 -1.21 -2.07 16.70
CA GLU A 12 0.17 -2.39 16.29
C GLU A 12 0.31 -2.36 14.77
N LEU A 13 -0.61 -2.99 14.05
CA LEU A 13 -0.60 -3.02 12.59
C LEU A 13 -0.73 -1.61 11.99
N THR A 14 -1.68 -0.83 12.48
CA THR A 14 -1.93 0.52 11.98
C THR A 14 -0.73 1.42 12.23
N SER A 15 -0.12 1.34 13.42
CA SER A 15 1.07 2.11 13.76
C SER A 15 2.25 1.74 12.87
N HIS A 16 2.44 0.45 12.63
CA HIS A 16 3.50 -0.04 11.74
C HIS A 16 3.32 0.49 10.31
N ALA A 17 2.10 0.41 9.79
CA ALA A 17 1.78 0.92 8.44
C ALA A 17 2.09 2.41 8.34
N GLN A 18 1.70 3.20 9.35
CA GLN A 18 1.93 4.64 9.35
C GLN A 18 3.43 4.98 9.41
N GLU A 19 4.19 4.25 10.22
CA GLU A 19 5.64 4.44 10.30
C GLU A 19 6.31 4.13 8.96
N THR A 20 5.88 3.06 8.29
CA THR A 20 6.38 2.69 6.97
C THR A 20 6.05 3.77 5.94
N MET A 21 4.83 4.29 5.96
CA MET A 21 4.39 5.35 5.05
C MET A 21 5.25 6.61 5.24
N ASN A 22 5.51 6.99 6.49
CA ASN A 22 6.33 8.15 6.80
C ASN A 22 7.77 7.98 6.31
N ALA A 23 8.34 6.79 6.51
CA ALA A 23 9.71 6.48 6.11
C ALA A 23 9.86 6.45 4.59
N LYS A 24 8.84 5.94 3.86
CA LYS A 24 8.88 5.79 2.40
C LYS A 24 8.27 6.97 1.65
N GLY A 25 7.81 8.00 2.36
CA GLY A 25 7.21 9.18 1.75
C GLY A 25 8.00 9.74 0.57
N PRO A 26 9.33 9.99 0.72
CA PRO A 26 10.14 10.49 -0.39
C PRO A 26 10.17 9.57 -1.61
N GLU A 27 10.08 8.26 -1.41
CA GLU A 27 10.04 7.29 -2.51
C GLU A 27 8.74 7.39 -3.29
N TYR A 28 7.60 7.58 -2.60
CA TYR A 28 6.30 7.70 -3.25
C TYR A 28 6.18 9.00 -4.03
N THR A 29 6.79 10.07 -3.54
CA THR A 29 6.67 11.39 -4.15
C THR A 29 7.73 11.67 -5.20
N MET A 30 8.79 10.86 -5.28
CA MET A 30 9.95 11.12 -6.13
C MET A 30 10.51 12.53 -5.88
N GLN A 31 10.53 12.95 -4.61
CA GLN A 31 10.96 14.28 -4.15
C GLN A 31 10.03 15.42 -4.60
N ASP A 32 8.86 15.11 -5.10
CA ASP A 32 7.82 16.07 -5.39
C ASP A 32 6.94 16.28 -4.16
N LYS A 33 6.18 17.38 -4.12
CA LYS A 33 5.22 17.65 -3.04
C LYS A 33 3.92 16.86 -3.19
N ASP A 34 3.64 16.34 -4.38
CA ASP A 34 2.46 15.52 -4.65
C ASP A 34 2.77 14.08 -4.26
N VAL A 35 2.10 13.58 -3.21
CA VAL A 35 2.29 12.22 -2.71
C VAL A 35 1.91 11.15 -3.75
N LEU A 36 1.15 11.53 -4.79
CA LEU A 36 0.72 10.62 -5.85
C LEU A 36 1.60 10.70 -7.09
N ASN A 37 2.66 11.52 -7.05
CA ASN A 37 3.47 11.81 -8.22
C ASN A 37 4.08 10.56 -8.85
N ASN A 38 4.50 9.58 -8.04
CA ASN A 38 5.09 8.36 -8.58
C ASN A 38 4.15 7.64 -9.55
N PHE A 39 2.86 7.52 -9.18
CA PHE A 39 1.86 6.90 -10.05
C PHE A 39 1.59 7.73 -11.28
N LYS A 40 1.47 9.05 -11.12
CA LYS A 40 1.17 9.97 -12.21
C LYS A 40 2.30 10.02 -13.24
N ALA A 41 3.54 10.08 -12.79
CA ALA A 41 4.70 10.15 -13.67
C ALA A 41 4.86 8.87 -14.51
N THR A 42 4.71 7.72 -13.88
CA THR A 42 4.81 6.43 -14.57
C THR A 42 3.65 6.25 -15.55
N ALA A 43 2.43 6.62 -15.12
CA ALA A 43 1.24 6.55 -15.97
C ALA A 43 1.40 7.40 -17.23
N LYS A 44 1.96 8.60 -17.08
CA LYS A 44 2.21 9.50 -18.20
C LYS A 44 3.17 8.87 -19.22
N LYS A 45 4.24 8.25 -18.73
CA LYS A 45 5.22 7.58 -19.59
C LYS A 45 4.60 6.43 -20.39
N LEU A 46 3.65 5.71 -19.78
CA LEU A 46 3.04 4.53 -20.39
C LEU A 46 1.74 4.85 -21.15
N GLY A 47 1.23 6.08 -21.02
CA GLY A 47 -0.02 6.47 -21.66
C GLY A 47 -1.24 5.80 -21.06
N VAL A 48 -1.25 5.56 -19.76
CA VAL A 48 -2.35 4.91 -19.04
C VAL A 48 -2.82 5.78 -17.88
N ASP A 49 -3.98 5.43 -17.31
CA ASP A 49 -4.50 6.07 -16.10
C ASP A 49 -3.60 5.73 -14.91
N PRO A 50 -3.30 6.68 -14.02
CA PRO A 50 -2.54 6.41 -12.79
C PRO A 50 -3.09 5.27 -11.95
N LEU A 51 -4.41 5.04 -11.97
CA LEU A 51 -5.04 3.93 -11.26
C LEU A 51 -4.58 2.57 -11.78
N VAL A 52 -4.22 2.47 -13.07
CA VAL A 52 -3.67 1.23 -13.63
C VAL A 52 -2.32 0.91 -12.99
N ILE A 53 -1.48 1.92 -12.82
CA ILE A 53 -0.17 1.74 -12.18
C ILE A 53 -0.35 1.36 -10.72
N TRP A 54 -1.22 2.09 -10.00
CA TRP A 54 -1.52 1.80 -8.61
C TRP A 54 -2.03 0.36 -8.44
N TYR A 55 -2.96 -0.08 -9.28
CA TYR A 55 -3.54 -1.42 -9.18
C TYR A 55 -2.48 -2.50 -9.28
N ALA A 56 -1.50 -2.35 -10.18
CA ALA A 56 -0.41 -3.31 -10.33
C ALA A 56 0.37 -3.48 -9.01
N TYR A 57 0.67 -2.39 -8.34
CA TYR A 57 1.35 -2.43 -7.04
C TYR A 57 0.48 -3.01 -5.94
N PHE A 58 -0.80 -2.62 -5.91
CA PHE A 58 -1.75 -3.12 -4.92
C PHE A 58 -1.95 -4.63 -5.07
N ASP A 59 -2.15 -5.10 -6.29
CA ASP A 59 -2.30 -6.52 -6.59
C ASP A 59 -1.09 -7.34 -6.15
N LYS A 60 0.10 -6.81 -6.33
CA LYS A 60 1.34 -7.45 -5.87
C LYS A 60 1.32 -7.65 -4.35
N GLN A 61 0.87 -6.66 -3.59
CA GLN A 61 0.81 -6.78 -2.13
C GLN A 61 -0.21 -7.82 -1.69
N VAL A 62 -1.38 -7.83 -2.31
CA VAL A 62 -2.43 -8.82 -2.03
C VAL A 62 -1.94 -10.23 -2.38
N SER A 63 -1.30 -10.40 -3.53
CA SER A 63 -0.77 -11.70 -3.96
C SER A 63 0.31 -12.22 -3.01
N SER A 64 1.11 -11.32 -2.45
CA SER A 64 2.14 -11.66 -1.46
C SER A 64 1.54 -12.33 -0.22
N VAL A 65 0.38 -11.83 0.24
CA VAL A 65 -0.32 -12.44 1.38
C VAL A 65 -1.05 -13.72 0.96
N ALA A 66 -1.71 -13.69 -0.21
CA ALA A 66 -2.46 -14.83 -0.71
C ALA A 66 -1.61 -16.10 -0.82
N ALA A 67 -0.34 -15.95 -1.19
CA ALA A 67 0.59 -17.07 -1.30
C ALA A 67 0.78 -17.81 0.04
N HIS A 68 0.61 -17.12 1.17
CA HIS A 68 0.76 -17.71 2.50
C HIS A 68 -0.50 -18.39 3.01
N VAL A 69 -1.63 -18.21 2.35
CA VAL A 69 -2.89 -18.86 2.75
C VAL A 69 -2.79 -20.38 2.61
N GLY A 70 -2.16 -20.83 1.53
CA GLY A 70 -2.01 -22.26 1.25
C GLY A 70 -0.67 -22.85 1.71
N ASN A 71 0.31 -22.04 2.08
CA ASN A 71 1.64 -22.52 2.46
C ASN A 71 2.30 -21.59 3.47
N HIS A 72 2.24 -21.95 4.74
CA HIS A 72 2.79 -21.16 5.86
C HIS A 72 4.30 -21.01 5.81
N ASP A 73 5.00 -21.94 5.16
CA ASP A 73 6.45 -21.94 5.11
C ASP A 73 7.01 -21.17 3.93
N LEU A 74 6.13 -20.70 3.05
CA LEU A 74 6.54 -19.96 1.88
C LEU A 74 7.10 -18.59 2.30
N ASN A 75 8.37 -18.36 2.01
CA ASN A 75 9.06 -17.08 2.20
C ASN A 75 8.79 -16.38 3.56
N LYS A 76 9.53 -16.82 4.58
CA LYS A 76 9.46 -16.21 5.91
C LYS A 76 10.39 -14.99 6.08
N ALA A 77 11.03 -14.54 5.00
CA ALA A 77 12.00 -13.46 5.08
C ALA A 77 11.37 -12.11 5.44
N GLU A 78 10.10 -11.93 5.13
CA GLU A 78 9.39 -10.69 5.44
C GLU A 78 8.26 -10.96 6.43
N PRO A 79 8.21 -10.20 7.56
CA PRO A 79 7.15 -10.37 8.55
C PRO A 79 5.75 -10.08 7.98
N MET A 80 4.76 -10.83 8.45
CA MET A 80 3.38 -10.68 7.98
C MET A 80 2.81 -9.29 8.28
N ILE A 81 3.22 -8.66 9.38
CA ILE A 81 2.79 -7.30 9.71
C ILE A 81 3.21 -6.30 8.62
N SER A 82 4.39 -6.48 8.03
CA SER A 82 4.87 -5.61 6.94
C SER A 82 4.04 -5.81 5.68
N ARG A 83 3.66 -7.06 5.38
CA ARG A 83 2.83 -7.36 4.20
C ARG A 83 1.44 -6.74 4.30
N PHE A 84 0.78 -6.88 5.46
CA PHE A 84 -0.52 -6.24 5.69
C PHE A 84 -0.40 -4.73 5.78
N GLY A 85 0.67 -4.22 6.36
CA GLY A 85 0.94 -2.78 6.40
C GLY A 85 1.04 -2.18 5.00
N ASP A 86 1.70 -2.87 4.07
CA ASP A 86 1.81 -2.42 2.69
C ASP A 86 0.45 -2.41 2.00
N ILE A 87 -0.41 -3.40 2.26
CA ILE A 87 -1.79 -3.43 1.72
C ILE A 87 -2.56 -2.20 2.21
N ILE A 88 -2.47 -1.89 3.51
CA ILE A 88 -3.12 -0.72 4.09
C ILE A 88 -2.64 0.57 3.41
N ASN A 89 -1.34 0.71 3.24
CA ASN A 89 -0.75 1.92 2.65
C ASN A 89 -1.14 2.08 1.18
N TYR A 90 -1.13 1.01 0.40
CA TYR A 90 -1.58 1.08 -0.99
C TYR A 90 -3.08 1.32 -1.09
N ALA A 91 -3.88 0.83 -0.14
CA ALA A 91 -5.31 1.14 -0.09
C ALA A 91 -5.52 2.64 0.13
N LYS A 92 -4.75 3.27 1.04
CA LYS A 92 -4.82 4.72 1.27
C LYS A 92 -4.46 5.50 0.00
N LEU A 93 -3.39 5.10 -0.68
CA LEU A 93 -2.94 5.75 -1.91
C LEU A 93 -3.97 5.61 -3.03
N GLY A 94 -4.58 4.43 -3.15
CA GLY A 94 -5.62 4.19 -4.14
C GLY A 94 -6.85 5.05 -3.90
N TYR A 95 -7.28 5.15 -2.64
CA TYR A 95 -8.40 6.02 -2.28
C TYR A 95 -8.10 7.48 -2.67
N ALA A 96 -6.89 7.94 -2.36
CA ALA A 96 -6.47 9.30 -2.69
C ALA A 96 -6.46 9.54 -4.21
N LEU A 97 -6.04 8.55 -5.00
CA LEU A 97 -6.07 8.66 -6.46
C LEU A 97 -7.48 8.79 -7.00
N PHE A 98 -8.45 8.05 -6.45
CA PHE A 98 -9.84 8.19 -6.84
C PHE A 98 -10.39 9.58 -6.51
N VAL A 99 -10.08 10.10 -5.33
CA VAL A 99 -10.49 11.45 -4.92
C VAL A 99 -9.88 12.49 -5.84
N ASP A 100 -8.60 12.37 -6.11
CA ASP A 100 -7.86 13.30 -6.97
C ASP A 100 -8.44 13.32 -8.39
N ARG A 101 -8.73 12.15 -8.95
CA ARG A 101 -9.35 12.02 -10.26
C ARG A 101 -10.71 12.70 -10.32
N ASP A 102 -11.53 12.48 -9.31
CA ASP A 102 -12.89 13.05 -9.28
C ASP A 102 -12.88 14.58 -9.20
N LYS A 103 -11.88 15.15 -8.52
CA LYS A 103 -11.71 16.61 -8.46
C LYS A 103 -11.30 17.20 -9.80
N MET A 104 -10.56 16.44 -10.59
CA MET A 104 -10.05 16.90 -11.89
C MET A 104 -11.03 16.61 -13.03
N GLY A 105 -11.93 15.71 -12.79
CA GLY A 105 -12.96 15.35 -13.74
C GLY A 105 -14.16 16.23 -13.61
#